data_2f99963cc5fbb82bca63ac78874b89d0
#
_entry.id   2f99963cc5fbb82bca63ac78874b89d0
#
_cell.length_a   1.000
_cell.length_b   1.000
_cell.length_c   1.000
_cell.angle_alpha   90.00
_cell.angle_beta   90.00
_cell.angle_gamma   90.00
#
_symmetry.space_group_name_H-M   'P 1'
#
loop_
_entity.id
_entity.type
_entity.pdbx_description
1 polymer ?
#
loop_
_entity_poly.entity_id
_entity_poly.type
_entity_poly.pdbx_seq_one_letter_code
_entity_poly.pdbx_strand_id
1 'polypeptide(L)'
;MSENTKPLTPTGELTLRTLAMPADANPAGDIFGGWVLSQMDIAAGICAANEAKCRVATVGIEAMSFLKPVYIGDVLCIYSFVKKTGKTSISISLEAWALRDRIGEKLKVTSGIFTFVALDENGKPKLL
;
A
#
# COMPACT_ATOMS: atom_id res chain seq x y z
N MET A 1 -5.93 -32.53 10.48
CA MET A 1 -5.24 -31.52 9.73
C MET A 1 -6.20 -30.58 9.07
N SER A 2 -5.81 -29.44 8.94
CA SER A 2 -6.67 -28.46 8.32
C SER A 2 -6.51 -28.46 6.83
N GLU A 3 -7.60 -28.65 6.18
CA GLU A 3 -7.66 -28.49 4.75
C GLU A 3 -7.57 -27.03 4.36
N ASN A 4 -7.57 -26.15 5.34
CA ASN A 4 -7.55 -24.72 5.12
C ASN A 4 -6.17 -24.14 5.03
N THR A 5 -5.23 -24.96 4.59
CA THR A 5 -3.85 -24.53 4.43
C THR A 5 -3.63 -23.92 3.06
N LYS A 6 -4.62 -23.21 2.55
CA LYS A 6 -4.42 -22.44 1.33
C LYS A 6 -3.32 -21.41 1.57
N PRO A 7 -2.34 -21.31 0.69
CA PRO A 7 -1.36 -20.26 0.83
C PRO A 7 -2.05 -18.90 0.75
N LEU A 8 -1.57 -17.96 1.57
CA LEU A 8 -2.05 -16.61 1.49
C LEU A 8 -1.65 -16.02 0.15
N THR A 9 -2.59 -15.39 -0.49
CA THR A 9 -2.35 -14.70 -1.76
C THR A 9 -2.78 -13.25 -1.63
N PRO A 10 -2.08 -12.34 -2.32
CA PRO A 10 -2.47 -10.93 -2.28
C PRO A 10 -3.86 -10.69 -2.85
N THR A 11 -4.56 -9.72 -2.27
CA THR A 11 -5.86 -9.27 -2.73
C THR A 11 -5.71 -7.92 -3.44
N GLY A 12 -6.31 -7.80 -4.60
CA GLY A 12 -6.23 -6.58 -5.40
C GLY A 12 -5.21 -6.70 -6.51
N GLU A 13 -4.96 -5.58 -7.18
CA GLU A 13 -4.03 -5.52 -8.30
C GLU A 13 -2.67 -5.03 -7.84
N LEU A 14 -1.62 -5.57 -8.44
CA LEU A 14 -0.26 -5.10 -8.17
C LEU A 14 -0.13 -3.67 -8.71
N THR A 15 0.00 -2.71 -7.80
CA THR A 15 0.04 -1.29 -8.16
C THR A 15 1.45 -0.73 -8.15
N LEU A 16 2.30 -1.24 -7.26
CA LEU A 16 3.65 -0.72 -7.10
C LEU A 16 4.59 -1.83 -6.64
N ARG A 17 5.79 -1.79 -7.15
CA ARG A 17 6.84 -2.74 -6.78
C ARG A 17 8.13 -1.97 -6.62
N THR A 18 8.79 -2.10 -5.47
CA THR A 18 9.99 -1.33 -5.14
C THR A 18 11.02 -2.22 -4.46
N LEU A 19 12.27 -2.07 -4.85
CA LEU A 19 13.38 -2.76 -4.20
C LEU A 19 13.79 -1.98 -2.95
N ALA A 20 13.84 -2.65 -1.81
CA ALA A 20 14.28 -2.04 -0.56
C ALA A 20 15.82 -1.92 -0.58
N MET A 21 16.30 -0.70 -0.46
CA MET A 21 17.71 -0.37 -0.63
C MET A 21 18.36 -0.05 0.72
N PRO A 22 19.69 -0.11 0.83
CA PRO A 22 20.38 0.25 2.07
C PRO A 22 20.01 1.63 2.61
N ALA A 23 19.76 2.61 1.73
CA ALA A 23 19.37 3.96 2.14
C ALA A 23 18.02 4.00 2.86
N ASP A 24 17.23 2.95 2.73
CA ASP A 24 15.89 2.87 3.34
C ASP A 24 15.91 2.16 4.69
N ALA A 25 17.09 1.73 5.15
CA ALA A 25 17.24 0.97 6.38
C ALA A 25 17.50 1.88 7.58
N ASN A 26 17.04 1.43 8.74
CA ASN A 26 17.37 2.07 10.00
C ASN A 26 18.75 1.59 10.49
N PRO A 27 19.30 2.20 11.58
CA PRO A 27 20.62 1.78 12.09
C PRO A 27 20.73 0.32 12.47
N ALA A 28 19.61 -0.34 12.78
CA ALA A 28 19.61 -1.76 13.13
C ALA A 28 19.61 -2.67 11.90
N GLY A 29 19.50 -2.11 10.69
CA GLY A 29 19.52 -2.88 9.46
C GLY A 29 18.17 -3.27 8.90
N ASP A 30 17.09 -2.92 9.58
CA ASP A 30 15.74 -3.18 9.10
C ASP A 30 15.22 -1.97 8.31
N ILE A 31 14.33 -2.21 7.39
CA ILE A 31 13.72 -1.13 6.63
C ILE A 31 12.76 -0.35 7.54
N PHE A 32 12.78 0.98 7.45
CA PHE A 32 11.86 1.81 8.22
C PHE A 32 10.42 1.49 7.87
N GLY A 33 9.57 1.39 8.91
CA GLY A 33 8.13 1.24 8.70
C GLY A 33 7.55 2.43 7.92
N GLY A 34 8.08 3.62 8.16
CA GLY A 34 7.67 4.81 7.42
C GLY A 34 7.96 4.74 5.93
N TRP A 35 9.02 4.05 5.54
CA TRP A 35 9.30 3.83 4.12
C TRP A 35 8.21 2.93 3.50
N VAL A 36 7.82 1.86 4.19
CA VAL A 36 6.73 1.00 3.73
C VAL A 36 5.44 1.80 3.60
N LEU A 37 5.14 2.62 4.61
CA LEU A 37 3.96 3.49 4.59
C LEU A 37 3.98 4.44 3.40
N SER A 38 5.12 5.04 3.11
CA SER A 38 5.24 5.97 1.98
C SER A 38 4.99 5.27 0.65
N GLN A 39 5.49 4.04 0.50
CA GLN A 39 5.25 3.26 -0.70
C GLN A 39 3.77 2.92 -0.84
N MET A 40 3.11 2.60 0.27
CA MET A 40 1.67 2.33 0.28
C MET A 40 0.87 3.58 -0.09
N ASP A 41 1.28 4.74 0.42
CA ASP A 41 0.61 6.01 0.10
C ASP A 41 0.74 6.34 -1.39
N ILE A 42 1.90 6.12 -1.96
CA ILE A 42 2.12 6.32 -3.40
C ILE A 42 1.19 5.39 -4.21
N ALA A 43 1.17 4.11 -3.86
CA ALA A 43 0.33 3.13 -4.55
C ALA A 43 -1.15 3.48 -4.42
N ALA A 44 -1.57 3.83 -3.21
CA ALA A 44 -2.96 4.19 -2.95
C ALA A 44 -3.34 5.44 -3.72
N GLY A 45 -2.45 6.44 -3.78
CA GLY A 45 -2.67 7.67 -4.55
C GLY A 45 -2.83 7.40 -6.04
N ILE A 46 -2.03 6.50 -6.59
CA ILE A 46 -2.15 6.10 -7.99
C ILE A 46 -3.52 5.47 -8.23
N CYS A 47 -3.92 4.56 -7.36
CA CYS A 47 -5.20 3.88 -7.46
C CYS A 47 -6.37 4.88 -7.35
N ALA A 48 -6.30 5.78 -6.35
CA ALA A 48 -7.35 6.76 -6.10
C ALA A 48 -7.47 7.77 -7.24
N ALA A 49 -6.33 8.29 -7.74
CA ALA A 49 -6.35 9.25 -8.84
C ALA A 49 -6.90 8.62 -10.12
N ASN A 50 -6.57 7.36 -10.36
CA ASN A 50 -7.07 6.63 -11.51
C ASN A 50 -8.60 6.46 -11.43
N GLU A 51 -9.12 6.21 -10.23
CA GLU A 51 -10.56 6.10 -10.01
C GLU A 51 -11.25 7.46 -10.15
N ALA A 52 -10.68 8.50 -9.53
CA ALA A 52 -11.28 9.83 -9.48
C ALA A 52 -11.13 10.61 -10.79
N LYS A 53 -10.13 10.27 -11.61
CA LYS A 53 -9.78 10.99 -12.83
C LYS A 53 -9.39 12.44 -12.54
N CYS A 54 -8.81 12.70 -11.37
CA CYS A 54 -8.36 14.02 -10.95
C CYS A 54 -7.32 13.89 -9.86
N ARG A 55 -6.79 15.03 -9.40
CA ARG A 55 -5.87 15.04 -8.26
C ARG A 55 -6.57 14.56 -7.01
N VAL A 56 -5.81 13.90 -6.14
CA VAL A 56 -6.30 13.43 -4.86
C VAL A 56 -5.30 13.80 -3.78
N ALA A 57 -5.77 13.87 -2.54
CA ALA A 57 -4.91 14.09 -1.38
C ALA A 57 -5.26 13.08 -0.30
N THR A 58 -4.25 12.55 0.35
CA THR A 58 -4.43 11.63 1.47
C THR A 58 -4.99 12.41 2.65
N VAL A 59 -6.11 11.96 3.19
CA VAL A 59 -6.72 12.61 4.36
C VAL A 59 -6.81 11.70 5.58
N GLY A 60 -6.59 10.41 5.41
CA GLY A 60 -6.64 9.51 6.55
C GLY A 60 -6.03 8.16 6.25
N ILE A 61 -5.47 7.58 7.29
CA ILE A 61 -4.92 6.23 7.25
C ILE A 61 -5.45 5.54 8.49
N GLU A 62 -6.13 4.42 8.31
CA GLU A 62 -6.61 3.66 9.45
C GLU A 62 -5.47 2.94 10.14
N ALA A 63 -5.61 2.71 11.43
CA ALA A 63 -4.60 2.03 12.22
C ALA A 63 -4.22 0.70 11.58
N MET A 64 -2.92 0.45 11.52
CA MET A 64 -2.40 -0.76 10.89
C MET A 64 -1.26 -1.31 11.72
N SER A 65 -1.03 -2.61 11.59
CA SER A 65 0.04 -3.30 12.30
C SER A 65 0.95 -3.97 11.30
N PHE A 66 2.25 -3.91 11.57
CA PHE A 66 3.23 -4.61 10.77
C PHE A 66 3.36 -6.04 11.30
N LEU A 67 3.15 -7.00 10.40
CA LEU A 67 3.19 -8.42 10.75
C LEU A 67 4.59 -9.00 10.61
N LYS A 68 5.37 -8.46 9.68
CA LYS A 68 6.71 -8.93 9.36
C LYS A 68 7.60 -7.74 9.01
N PRO A 69 8.90 -7.83 9.33
CA PRO A 69 9.84 -6.79 8.90
C PRO A 69 10.16 -6.90 7.42
N VAL A 70 10.60 -5.79 6.84
CA VAL A 70 11.14 -5.74 5.48
C VAL A 70 12.65 -5.56 5.61
N TYR A 71 13.41 -6.30 4.82
CA TYR A 71 14.86 -6.26 4.86
C TYR A 71 15.41 -5.67 3.56
N ILE A 72 16.64 -5.17 3.65
CA ILE A 72 17.37 -4.72 2.46
C ILE A 72 17.40 -5.87 1.44
N GLY A 73 17.08 -5.56 0.19
CA GLY A 73 17.04 -6.56 -0.87
C GLY A 73 15.68 -7.19 -1.11
N ASP A 74 14.73 -6.99 -0.18
CA ASP A 74 13.37 -7.45 -0.42
C ASP A 74 12.73 -6.61 -1.51
N VAL A 75 11.89 -7.24 -2.33
CA VAL A 75 11.04 -6.51 -3.27
C VAL A 75 9.70 -6.31 -2.59
N LEU A 76 9.36 -5.05 -2.34
CA LEU A 76 8.06 -4.71 -1.75
C LEU A 76 7.03 -4.63 -2.86
N CYS A 77 5.97 -5.41 -2.74
CA CYS A 77 4.88 -5.44 -3.70
C CYS A 77 3.62 -4.93 -3.02
N ILE A 78 3.01 -3.90 -3.58
CA ILE A 78 1.81 -3.30 -3.02
C ILE A 78 0.63 -3.58 -3.93
N TYR A 79 -0.39 -4.19 -3.34
CA TYR A 79 -1.63 -4.53 -4.04
C TYR A 79 -2.73 -3.63 -3.53
N SER A 80 -3.60 -3.18 -4.41
CA SER A 80 -4.63 -2.22 -4.05
C SER A 80 -5.93 -2.48 -4.79
N PHE A 81 -7.02 -2.02 -4.17
CA PHE A 81 -8.31 -1.94 -4.86
C PHE A 81 -9.15 -0.86 -4.18
N VAL A 82 -10.09 -0.31 -4.93
CA VAL A 82 -11.03 0.68 -4.38
C VAL A 82 -12.01 -0.04 -3.46
N LYS A 83 -12.00 0.32 -2.19
CA LYS A 83 -12.88 -0.29 -1.21
C LYS A 83 -14.26 0.33 -1.25
N LYS A 84 -14.32 1.67 -1.28
CA LYS A 84 -15.58 2.38 -1.37
C LYS A 84 -15.33 3.82 -1.80
N THR A 85 -16.38 4.47 -2.29
CA THR A 85 -16.34 5.88 -2.64
C THR A 85 -17.45 6.61 -1.90
N GLY A 86 -17.18 7.85 -1.50
CA GLY A 86 -18.19 8.76 -0.97
C GLY A 86 -18.46 9.87 -1.98
N LYS A 87 -18.98 10.98 -1.51
CA LYS A 87 -19.27 12.13 -2.40
C LYS A 87 -17.98 12.71 -2.98
N THR A 88 -16.98 12.89 -2.14
CA THR A 88 -15.68 13.45 -2.53
C THR A 88 -14.51 12.57 -2.14
N SER A 89 -14.77 11.47 -1.45
CA SER A 89 -13.74 10.62 -0.87
C SER A 89 -13.66 9.26 -1.53
N ILE A 90 -12.46 8.70 -1.49
CA ILE A 90 -12.18 7.36 -2.01
C ILE A 90 -11.35 6.63 -0.98
N SER A 91 -11.81 5.45 -0.56
CA SER A 91 -11.04 4.59 0.35
C SER A 91 -10.43 3.45 -0.44
N ILE A 92 -9.12 3.31 -0.29
CA ILE A 92 -8.32 2.30 -0.97
C ILE A 92 -7.87 1.27 0.04
N SER A 93 -8.12 0.01 -0.26
CA SER A 93 -7.60 -1.10 0.53
C SER A 93 -6.26 -1.52 -0.05
N LEU A 94 -5.27 -1.70 0.81
CA LEU A 94 -3.91 -2.03 0.38
C LEU A 94 -3.36 -3.19 1.18
N GLU A 95 -2.52 -3.96 0.51
CA GLU A 95 -1.69 -4.97 1.15
C GLU A 95 -0.26 -4.79 0.67
N ALA A 96 0.67 -4.86 1.61
CA ALA A 96 2.09 -4.82 1.30
C ALA A 96 2.67 -6.21 1.55
N TRP A 97 3.37 -6.73 0.56
CA TRP A 97 4.00 -8.05 0.59
C TRP A 97 5.47 -7.92 0.25
N ALA A 98 6.31 -8.71 0.88
CA ALA A 98 7.74 -8.74 0.61
C ALA A 98 8.09 -10.03 -0.13
N LEU A 99 8.76 -9.89 -1.26
CA LEU A 99 9.34 -11.02 -1.99
C LEU A 99 10.82 -11.07 -1.61
N ARG A 100 11.17 -12.06 -0.81
CA ARG A 100 12.53 -12.18 -0.27
C ARG A 100 13.43 -12.86 -1.29
N ASP A 101 14.66 -12.34 -1.42
CA ASP A 101 15.63 -12.85 -2.39
C ASP A 101 15.14 -12.82 -3.83
N ARG A 102 14.13 -12.00 -4.12
CA ARG A 102 13.55 -11.79 -5.46
C ARG A 102 12.93 -13.02 -6.07
N ILE A 103 12.90 -14.12 -5.35
CA ILE A 103 12.28 -15.38 -5.77
C ILE A 103 11.66 -16.03 -4.55
N GLY A 104 10.74 -16.94 -4.80
CA GLY A 104 10.11 -17.68 -3.73
C GLY A 104 8.84 -17.05 -3.23
N GLU A 105 8.51 -17.31 -1.98
CA GLU A 105 7.25 -16.89 -1.40
C GLU A 105 7.19 -15.42 -1.11
N LYS A 106 5.99 -14.87 -1.28
CA LYS A 106 5.68 -13.54 -0.79
C LYS A 106 5.21 -13.64 0.65
N LEU A 107 5.72 -12.74 1.49
CA LEU A 107 5.33 -12.67 2.89
C LEU A 107 4.51 -11.42 3.10
N LYS A 108 3.33 -11.55 3.69
CA LYS A 108 2.49 -10.39 3.97
C LYS A 108 3.12 -9.56 5.08
N VAL A 109 3.38 -8.30 4.78
CA VAL A 109 4.01 -7.36 5.71
C VAL A 109 2.95 -6.62 6.51
N THR A 110 1.97 -6.06 5.82
CA THR A 110 0.91 -5.30 6.47
C THR A 110 -0.25 -5.07 5.49
N SER A 111 -1.34 -4.56 6.02
CA SER A 111 -2.48 -4.12 5.22
C SER A 111 -3.04 -2.85 5.85
N GLY A 112 -3.74 -2.06 5.08
CA GLY A 112 -4.30 -0.82 5.58
C GLY A 112 -5.35 -0.26 4.65
N ILE A 113 -6.06 0.75 5.13
CA ILE A 113 -7.04 1.48 4.35
C ILE A 113 -6.64 2.94 4.38
N PHE A 114 -6.44 3.50 3.20
CA PHE A 114 -6.06 4.90 3.02
C PHE A 114 -7.22 5.63 2.38
N THR A 115 -7.59 6.77 2.92
CA THR A 115 -8.69 7.56 2.41
C THR A 115 -8.15 8.83 1.76
N PHE A 116 -8.67 9.11 0.58
CA PHE A 116 -8.28 10.26 -0.24
C PHE A 116 -9.49 11.13 -0.49
N VAL A 117 -9.25 12.42 -0.70
CA VAL A 117 -10.27 13.33 -1.18
C VAL A 117 -9.92 13.76 -2.60
N ALA A 118 -10.92 13.76 -3.47
CA ALA A 118 -10.77 14.25 -4.83
C ALA A 118 -10.72 15.78 -4.81
N LEU A 119 -9.81 16.37 -5.57
CA LEU A 119 -9.58 17.81 -5.58
C LEU A 119 -9.81 18.41 -6.95
N ASP A 120 -10.38 19.63 -6.97
CA ASP A 120 -10.51 20.39 -8.19
C ASP A 120 -9.22 21.19 -8.45
N GLU A 121 -9.24 22.03 -9.49
CA GLU A 121 -8.08 22.82 -9.90
C GLU A 121 -7.59 23.76 -8.81
N ASN A 122 -8.49 24.17 -7.91
CA ASN A 122 -8.17 25.10 -6.82
C ASN A 122 -7.81 24.39 -5.53
N GLY A 123 -7.70 23.06 -5.57
CA GLY A 123 -7.38 22.28 -4.39
C GLY A 123 -8.54 22.08 -3.44
N LYS A 124 -9.76 22.26 -3.91
CA LYS A 124 -10.97 22.08 -3.11
C LYS A 124 -11.61 20.73 -3.38
N PRO A 125 -12.36 20.16 -2.41
CA PRO A 125 -13.01 18.88 -2.64
C PRO A 125 -13.91 18.92 -3.87
N LYS A 126 -13.79 17.86 -4.67
CA LYS A 126 -14.51 17.73 -5.93
C LYS A 126 -15.43 16.53 -5.83
N LEU A 127 -16.67 16.68 -6.28
CA LEU A 127 -17.61 15.56 -6.34
C LEU A 127 -17.13 14.53 -7.36
N LEU A 128 -17.22 13.29 -6.95
CA LEU A 128 -16.89 12.14 -7.81
C LEU A 128 -17.99 11.86 -8.81
#